data_18a613e3f59c5df7690cead059ab9214
#
_entry.id   18a613e3f59c5df7690cead059ab9214
#
_cell.length_a   1.000
_cell.length_b   1.000
_cell.length_c   1.000
_cell.angle_alpha   90.00
_cell.angle_beta   90.00
_cell.angle_gamma   90.00
#
_symmetry.space_group_name_H-M   'P 1'
#
loop_
_entity.id
_entity.type
_entity.pdbx_description
1 polymer ?
#
loop_
_entity_poly.entity_id
_entity_poly.type
_entity_poly.pdbx_seq_one_letter_code
_entity_poly.pdbx_strand_id
1 'polypeptide(L)'
;MNEEVQSELFGSESIERRKLVRREAISDSGLAHFQSAYSGELISKQDIFYYVYGILHSADYRERYADNLSKELPRIPRVRTAEDFWVFSQAGRALAELHLNYEKVEKYPLAIETKGPLSDSDYRVEKMRFPKKKNSESAEFVKDRNVVIYNDKITISGIPEIAWSYVVNGKAALDWVMERQAVRVDKVSGIVNDANDWASETMGNPKYPLELFQRVVTVSVETMKIVAALPALDIRDDG
;
A
#
# COMPACT_ATOMS: atom_id res chain seq x y z
N MET A 1 34.09 -40.45 -2.15
CA MET A 1 32.87 -40.88 -1.41
C MET A 1 31.69 -40.37 -2.27
N ASN A 2 30.92 -41.31 -2.74
CA ASN A 2 30.19 -41.29 -3.99
C ASN A 2 28.96 -40.40 -4.03
N GLU A 3 28.75 -39.77 -5.17
CA GLU A 3 27.51 -39.05 -5.56
C GLU A 3 26.25 -39.95 -5.51
N GLU A 4 26.37 -41.25 -5.43
CA GLU A 4 25.25 -42.20 -5.33
C GLU A 4 24.51 -42.19 -3.97
N VAL A 5 25.12 -41.72 -2.88
CA VAL A 5 24.49 -41.75 -1.55
C VAL A 5 23.58 -40.54 -1.32
N GLN A 6 23.68 -39.45 -2.12
CA GLN A 6 22.79 -38.29 -2.01
C GLN A 6 21.46 -38.45 -2.75
N SER A 7 21.35 -39.37 -3.70
CA SER A 7 20.10 -39.59 -4.44
C SER A 7 19.06 -40.45 -3.71
N GLU A 8 19.45 -41.19 -2.71
CA GLU A 8 18.51 -42.03 -1.94
C GLU A 8 17.82 -41.30 -0.78
N LEU A 9 18.33 -40.12 -0.37
CA LEU A 9 17.73 -39.34 0.74
C LEU A 9 16.62 -38.42 0.31
N PHE A 10 16.52 -38.12 -0.97
CA PHE A 10 15.40 -37.38 -1.56
C PHE A 10 14.74 -38.30 -2.57
N GLY A 11 13.80 -39.11 -2.08
CA GLY A 11 12.97 -39.93 -2.96
C GLY A 11 12.50 -39.10 -4.16
N SER A 12 12.68 -39.65 -5.34
CA SER A 12 12.17 -39.09 -6.61
C SER A 12 10.64 -39.17 -6.65
N GLU A 13 9.96 -38.55 -5.69
CA GLU A 13 8.59 -38.14 -5.91
C GLU A 13 8.63 -37.03 -6.96
N SER A 14 8.25 -37.39 -8.17
CA SER A 14 7.90 -36.46 -9.21
C SER A 14 6.95 -35.45 -8.57
N ILE A 15 7.47 -34.24 -8.27
CA ILE A 15 6.62 -33.10 -7.92
C ILE A 15 5.79 -32.85 -9.17
N GLU A 16 4.62 -33.52 -9.23
CA GLU A 16 3.58 -33.11 -10.20
C GLU A 16 3.40 -31.60 -9.99
N ARG A 17 3.89 -30.83 -10.95
CA ARG A 17 3.65 -29.39 -10.99
C ARG A 17 2.12 -29.24 -10.96
N ARG A 18 1.56 -28.99 -9.78
CA ARG A 18 0.13 -28.72 -9.61
C ARG A 18 -0.20 -27.61 -10.60
N LYS A 19 -0.94 -28.00 -11.64
CA LYS A 19 -1.38 -27.07 -12.67
C LYS A 19 -2.18 -25.98 -11.95
N LEU A 20 -1.64 -24.76 -11.89
CA LEU A 20 -2.33 -23.64 -11.28
C LEU A 20 -3.64 -23.42 -12.04
N VAL A 21 -4.75 -23.69 -11.38
CA VAL A 21 -6.09 -23.47 -11.95
C VAL A 21 -6.50 -22.06 -11.59
N ARG A 22 -6.66 -21.21 -12.60
CA ARG A 22 -7.24 -19.87 -12.41
C ARG A 22 -8.70 -20.03 -11.98
N ARG A 23 -9.05 -19.41 -10.85
CA ARG A 23 -10.43 -19.31 -10.38
C ARG A 23 -10.85 -17.84 -10.37
N GLU A 24 -12.11 -17.61 -10.75
CA GLU A 24 -12.70 -16.29 -10.68
C GLU A 24 -13.00 -15.94 -9.21
N ALA A 25 -12.64 -14.72 -8.79
CA ALA A 25 -12.92 -14.24 -7.43
C ALA A 25 -14.42 -13.93 -7.22
N ILE A 26 -15.11 -13.54 -8.28
CA ILE A 26 -16.55 -13.26 -8.26
C ILE A 26 -17.28 -14.46 -8.86
N SER A 27 -18.24 -15.02 -8.10
CA SER A 27 -19.08 -16.13 -8.55
C SER A 27 -20.10 -15.67 -9.61
N ASP A 28 -20.67 -16.63 -10.38
CA ASP A 28 -21.72 -16.31 -11.35
C ASP A 28 -22.98 -15.79 -10.65
N SER A 29 -23.30 -16.32 -9.45
CA SER A 29 -24.40 -15.80 -8.63
C SER A 29 -24.15 -14.37 -8.15
N GLY A 30 -22.92 -14.04 -7.78
CA GLY A 30 -22.52 -12.68 -7.44
C GLY A 30 -22.68 -11.73 -8.63
N LEU A 31 -22.25 -12.14 -9.82
CA LEU A 31 -22.46 -11.39 -11.04
C LEU A 31 -23.94 -11.14 -11.32
N ALA A 32 -24.75 -12.19 -11.31
CA ALA A 32 -26.19 -12.09 -11.54
C ALA A 32 -26.87 -11.17 -10.51
N HIS A 33 -26.45 -11.21 -9.25
CA HIS A 33 -26.95 -10.35 -8.20
C HIS A 33 -26.72 -8.86 -8.50
N PHE A 34 -25.55 -8.48 -8.99
CA PHE A 34 -25.26 -7.10 -9.38
C PHE A 34 -25.97 -6.70 -10.67
N GLN A 35 -25.98 -7.55 -11.70
CA GLN A 35 -26.66 -7.28 -12.96
C GLN A 35 -28.18 -7.10 -12.78
N SER A 36 -28.81 -7.84 -11.89
CA SER A 36 -30.23 -7.67 -11.58
C SER A 36 -30.58 -6.32 -10.94
N ALA A 37 -29.62 -5.71 -10.25
CA ALA A 37 -29.81 -4.41 -9.61
C ALA A 37 -29.73 -3.23 -10.58
N TYR A 38 -28.95 -3.37 -11.65
CA TYR A 38 -28.63 -2.28 -12.57
C TYR A 38 -29.03 -2.67 -13.99
N SER A 39 -30.34 -2.66 -14.24
CA SER A 39 -30.91 -3.04 -15.55
C SER A 39 -30.34 -2.16 -16.67
N GLY A 40 -29.86 -2.80 -17.73
CA GLY A 40 -29.28 -2.13 -18.90
C GLY A 40 -27.77 -1.91 -18.82
N GLU A 41 -27.15 -2.18 -17.68
CA GLU A 41 -25.69 -2.07 -17.52
C GLU A 41 -24.97 -3.38 -17.89
N LEU A 42 -23.89 -3.26 -18.64
CA LEU A 42 -23.03 -4.40 -18.99
C LEU A 42 -21.93 -4.59 -17.95
N ILE A 43 -22.31 -5.08 -16.78
CA ILE A 43 -21.40 -5.31 -15.65
C ILE A 43 -20.68 -6.65 -15.82
N SER A 44 -19.36 -6.64 -15.72
CA SER A 44 -18.49 -7.80 -15.67
C SER A 44 -18.06 -8.16 -14.24
N LYS A 45 -17.56 -9.37 -14.04
CA LYS A 45 -16.92 -9.79 -12.77
C LYS A 45 -15.77 -8.89 -12.36
N GLN A 46 -15.01 -8.39 -13.34
CA GLN A 46 -13.89 -7.49 -13.11
C GLN A 46 -14.38 -6.12 -12.58
N ASP A 47 -15.49 -5.61 -13.08
CA ASP A 47 -16.05 -4.35 -12.61
C ASP A 47 -16.53 -4.47 -11.16
N ILE A 48 -17.14 -5.62 -10.80
CA ILE A 48 -17.51 -5.91 -9.41
C ILE A 48 -16.27 -6.02 -8.51
N PHE A 49 -15.20 -6.66 -8.98
CA PHE A 49 -13.96 -6.75 -8.21
C PHE A 49 -13.42 -5.35 -7.86
N TYR A 50 -13.38 -4.46 -8.83
CA TYR A 50 -12.92 -3.08 -8.59
C TYR A 50 -13.93 -2.25 -7.80
N TYR A 51 -15.24 -2.49 -7.98
CA TYR A 51 -16.26 -1.91 -7.11
C TYR A 51 -16.02 -2.26 -5.65
N VAL A 52 -15.77 -3.53 -5.35
CA VAL A 52 -15.44 -3.98 -3.99
C VAL A 52 -14.18 -3.28 -3.49
N TYR A 53 -13.15 -3.16 -4.32
CA TYR A 53 -11.93 -2.48 -3.94
C TYR A 53 -12.15 -0.99 -3.66
N GLY A 54 -12.97 -0.33 -4.45
CA GLY A 54 -13.34 1.08 -4.26
C GLY A 54 -14.15 1.30 -2.99
N ILE A 55 -15.20 0.50 -2.77
CA ILE A 55 -16.09 0.68 -1.61
C ILE A 55 -15.36 0.43 -0.29
N LEU A 56 -14.42 -0.51 -0.24
CA LEU A 56 -13.59 -0.78 0.95
C LEU A 56 -12.68 0.40 1.32
N HIS A 57 -12.46 1.34 0.41
CA HIS A 57 -11.73 2.58 0.67
C HIS A 57 -12.63 3.73 1.07
N SER A 58 -13.96 3.63 0.89
CA SER A 58 -14.91 4.67 1.31
C SER A 58 -14.87 4.87 2.82
N ALA A 59 -14.78 6.13 3.24
CA ALA A 59 -14.85 6.50 4.66
C ALA A 59 -16.22 6.14 5.25
N ASP A 60 -17.30 6.45 4.54
CA ASP A 60 -18.68 6.14 4.95
C ASP A 60 -18.89 4.64 5.15
N TYR A 61 -18.32 3.82 4.24
CA TYR A 61 -18.40 2.36 4.37
C TYR A 61 -17.66 1.88 5.62
N ARG A 62 -16.44 2.36 5.83
CA ARG A 62 -15.62 1.96 6.99
C ARG A 62 -16.25 2.39 8.31
N GLU A 63 -16.83 3.57 8.37
CA GLU A 63 -17.54 4.07 9.55
C GLU A 63 -18.81 3.25 9.81
N ARG A 64 -19.66 3.07 8.79
CA ARG A 64 -20.94 2.37 8.91
C ARG A 64 -20.79 0.89 9.30
N TYR A 65 -19.74 0.23 8.83
CA TYR A 65 -19.50 -1.20 9.07
C TYR A 65 -18.30 -1.48 10.00
N ALA A 66 -17.87 -0.51 10.79
CA ALA A 66 -16.69 -0.63 11.66
C ALA A 66 -16.72 -1.87 12.56
N ASP A 67 -17.86 -2.15 13.20
CA ASP A 67 -18.04 -3.29 14.09
C ASP A 67 -17.96 -4.63 13.36
N ASN A 68 -18.50 -4.70 12.13
CA ASN A 68 -18.46 -5.90 11.30
C ASN A 68 -17.04 -6.16 10.78
N LEU A 69 -16.36 -5.12 10.28
CA LEU A 69 -15.01 -5.22 9.72
C LEU A 69 -13.97 -5.69 10.74
N SER A 70 -14.22 -5.48 12.03
CA SER A 70 -13.34 -5.94 13.10
C SER A 70 -13.50 -7.43 13.44
N LYS A 71 -14.60 -8.08 13.04
CA LYS A 71 -15.00 -9.41 13.49
C LYS A 71 -15.31 -10.41 12.38
N GLU A 72 -15.68 -9.92 11.21
CA GLU A 72 -16.20 -10.73 10.11
C GLU A 72 -15.62 -10.31 8.76
N LEU A 73 -15.82 -11.13 7.73
CA LEU A 73 -15.54 -10.75 6.36
C LEU A 73 -16.44 -9.59 5.93
N PRO A 74 -15.92 -8.66 5.11
CA PRO A 74 -16.69 -7.54 4.61
C PRO A 74 -17.99 -7.97 3.90
N ARG A 75 -19.13 -7.39 4.29
CA ARG A 75 -20.37 -7.49 3.54
C ARG A 75 -20.42 -6.35 2.54
N ILE A 76 -20.53 -6.67 1.28
CA ILE A 76 -20.49 -5.69 0.21
C ILE A 76 -21.91 -5.32 -0.22
N PRO A 77 -22.40 -4.12 0.15
CA PRO A 77 -23.71 -3.66 -0.26
C PRO A 77 -23.72 -3.27 -1.74
N ARG A 78 -24.90 -3.23 -2.34
CA ARG A 78 -25.11 -2.58 -3.63
C ARG A 78 -25.51 -1.13 -3.39
N VAL A 79 -24.86 -0.20 -4.06
CA VAL A 79 -25.25 1.21 -4.05
C VAL A 79 -26.55 1.41 -4.85
N ARG A 80 -27.29 2.50 -4.59
CA ARG A 80 -28.62 2.70 -5.14
C ARG A 80 -28.62 2.87 -6.65
N THR A 81 -27.67 3.61 -7.18
CA THR A 81 -27.61 3.96 -8.61
C THR A 81 -26.52 3.21 -9.37
N ALA A 82 -26.73 2.99 -10.67
CA ALA A 82 -25.69 2.46 -11.54
C ALA A 82 -24.53 3.45 -11.70
N GLU A 83 -24.81 4.74 -11.67
CA GLU A 83 -23.78 5.80 -11.74
C GLU A 83 -22.81 5.67 -10.57
N ASP A 84 -23.30 5.56 -9.33
CA ASP A 84 -22.45 5.37 -8.16
C ASP A 84 -21.67 4.06 -8.22
N PHE A 85 -22.29 2.97 -8.70
CA PHE A 85 -21.58 1.70 -8.94
C PHE A 85 -20.35 1.92 -9.83
N TRP A 86 -20.52 2.63 -10.95
CA TRP A 86 -19.41 2.86 -11.87
C TRP A 86 -18.36 3.80 -11.28
N VAL A 87 -18.77 4.82 -10.50
CA VAL A 87 -17.80 5.69 -9.81
C VAL A 87 -16.96 4.88 -8.83
N PHE A 88 -17.56 4.02 -8.00
CA PHE A 88 -16.80 3.14 -7.10
C PHE A 88 -15.92 2.15 -7.85
N SER A 89 -16.40 1.57 -8.95
CA SER A 89 -15.65 0.61 -9.76
C SER A 89 -14.44 1.28 -10.43
N GLN A 90 -14.61 2.47 -10.99
CA GLN A 90 -13.52 3.22 -11.62
C GLN A 90 -12.49 3.68 -10.60
N ALA A 91 -12.93 4.17 -9.44
CA ALA A 91 -12.07 4.55 -8.33
C ALA A 91 -11.26 3.33 -7.83
N GLY A 92 -11.92 2.18 -7.67
CA GLY A 92 -11.25 0.94 -7.29
C GLY A 92 -10.20 0.48 -8.29
N ARG A 93 -10.45 0.65 -9.59
CA ARG A 93 -9.48 0.37 -10.65
C ARG A 93 -8.27 1.30 -10.57
N ALA A 94 -8.50 2.60 -10.39
CA ALA A 94 -7.44 3.60 -10.25
C ALA A 94 -6.59 3.33 -8.98
N LEU A 95 -7.24 3.00 -7.85
CA LEU A 95 -6.55 2.62 -6.62
C LEU A 95 -5.71 1.34 -6.81
N ALA A 96 -6.26 0.32 -7.47
CA ALA A 96 -5.53 -0.92 -7.72
C ALA A 96 -4.30 -0.70 -8.60
N GLU A 97 -4.42 0.10 -9.67
CA GLU A 97 -3.29 0.45 -10.53
C GLU A 97 -2.19 1.17 -9.75
N LEU A 98 -2.58 2.15 -8.93
CA LEU A 98 -1.68 2.92 -8.09
C LEU A 98 -0.96 2.04 -7.06
N HIS A 99 -1.68 1.12 -6.40
CA HIS A 99 -1.14 0.29 -5.34
C HIS A 99 -0.30 -0.89 -5.86
N LEU A 100 -0.63 -1.45 -7.02
CA LEU A 100 0.15 -2.52 -7.63
C LEU A 100 1.44 -2.00 -8.28
N ASN A 101 1.42 -0.78 -8.81
CA ASN A 101 2.54 -0.18 -9.51
C ASN A 101 3.24 0.92 -8.70
N TYR A 102 3.16 0.88 -7.37
CA TYR A 102 3.69 1.91 -6.47
C TYR A 102 5.19 2.22 -6.68
N GLU A 103 5.96 1.26 -7.15
CA GLU A 103 7.39 1.45 -7.45
C GLU A 103 7.63 2.14 -8.80
N LYS A 104 6.60 2.29 -9.64
CA LYS A 104 6.70 2.90 -10.98
C LYS A 104 6.07 4.28 -11.06
N VAL A 105 5.34 4.71 -10.02
CA VAL A 105 4.74 6.05 -10.00
C VAL A 105 5.82 7.11 -9.97
N GLU A 106 5.48 8.30 -10.46
CA GLU A 106 6.37 9.47 -10.40
C GLU A 106 6.71 9.81 -8.93
N LYS A 107 7.96 10.19 -8.71
CA LYS A 107 8.42 10.63 -7.39
C LYS A 107 7.75 11.95 -7.01
N TYR A 108 7.20 12.02 -5.80
CA TYR A 108 6.66 13.29 -5.30
C TYR A 108 7.77 14.33 -5.22
N PRO A 109 7.53 15.57 -5.67
CA PRO A 109 8.56 16.61 -5.73
C PRO A 109 8.88 17.20 -4.35
N LEU A 110 9.44 16.37 -3.47
CA LEU A 110 9.91 16.80 -2.14
C LEU A 110 11.19 17.61 -2.25
N ALA A 111 11.40 18.56 -1.34
CA ALA A 111 12.69 19.21 -1.20
C ALA A 111 13.67 18.26 -0.51
N ILE A 112 14.80 18.00 -1.17
CA ILE A 112 15.90 17.17 -0.67
C ILE A 112 17.07 18.08 -0.34
N GLU A 113 17.27 18.33 0.94
CA GLU A 113 18.37 19.13 1.45
C GLU A 113 19.56 18.23 1.76
N THR A 114 20.74 18.60 1.26
CA THR A 114 21.97 17.81 1.43
C THR A 114 23.10 18.62 2.07
N LYS A 115 23.88 17.97 2.92
CA LYS A 115 25.10 18.56 3.49
C LYS A 115 26.29 18.31 2.56
N GLY A 116 26.34 19.05 1.46
CA GLY A 116 27.40 18.96 0.45
C GLY A 116 27.13 17.94 -0.67
N PRO A 117 28.11 17.69 -1.54
CA PRO A 117 28.02 16.71 -2.61
C PRO A 117 27.82 15.30 -2.06
N LEU A 118 26.98 14.50 -2.73
CA LEU A 118 26.70 13.12 -2.33
C LEU A 118 27.37 12.12 -3.27
N SER A 119 27.97 11.09 -2.69
CA SER A 119 28.35 9.83 -3.33
C SER A 119 27.24 8.77 -3.15
N ASP A 120 27.33 7.65 -3.84
CA ASP A 120 26.36 6.56 -3.72
C ASP A 120 26.26 6.01 -2.28
N SER A 121 27.36 5.95 -1.55
CA SER A 121 27.37 5.52 -0.14
C SER A 121 26.61 6.46 0.80
N ASP A 122 26.41 7.72 0.41
CA ASP A 122 25.73 8.73 1.22
C ASP A 122 24.20 8.57 1.20
N TYR A 123 23.68 7.72 0.31
CA TYR A 123 22.25 7.37 0.28
C TYR A 123 21.87 6.26 1.24
N ARG A 124 22.83 5.65 1.94
CA ARG A 124 22.57 4.64 2.94
C ARG A 124 21.69 5.19 4.07
N VAL A 125 20.62 4.46 4.39
CA VAL A 125 19.70 4.80 5.48
C VAL A 125 19.80 3.75 6.59
N GLU A 126 20.15 4.20 7.80
CA GLU A 126 20.11 3.36 9.00
C GLU A 126 18.73 3.41 9.67
N LYS A 127 18.20 4.61 9.82
CA LYS A 127 16.88 4.85 10.41
C LYS A 127 16.40 6.27 10.12
N MET A 128 15.31 6.38 9.41
CA MET A 128 14.61 7.65 9.22
C MET A 128 13.95 8.11 10.54
N ARG A 129 13.90 9.41 10.76
CA ARG A 129 13.32 9.98 12.00
C ARG A 129 12.69 11.35 11.73
N PHE A 130 11.75 11.71 12.56
CA PHE A 130 11.17 13.05 12.57
C PHE A 130 12.01 14.00 13.41
N PRO A 131 12.22 15.24 12.99
CA PRO A 131 12.72 16.27 13.87
C PRO A 131 11.67 16.57 14.94
N LYS A 132 12.14 17.05 16.09
CA LYS A 132 11.25 17.53 17.16
C LYS A 132 11.00 19.01 16.95
N LYS A 133 9.75 19.42 16.89
CA LYS A 133 9.31 20.80 16.83
C LYS A 133 8.65 21.15 18.15
N LYS A 134 9.00 22.32 18.70
CA LYS A 134 8.32 22.83 19.91
C LYS A 134 6.89 23.23 19.51
N ASN A 135 5.90 22.72 20.23
CA ASN A 135 4.54 23.16 20.04
C ASN A 135 4.41 24.62 20.47
N SER A 136 3.76 25.45 19.63
CA SER A 136 3.53 26.89 19.93
C SER A 136 2.55 27.12 21.09
N GLU A 137 1.67 26.16 21.35
CA GLU A 137 0.59 26.26 22.34
C GLU A 137 0.89 25.50 23.64
N SER A 138 1.75 24.49 23.58
CA SER A 138 2.19 23.72 24.73
C SER A 138 3.73 23.68 24.76
N ALA A 139 4.31 23.58 25.95
CA ALA A 139 5.77 23.47 26.10
C ALA A 139 6.34 22.13 25.59
N GLU A 140 5.49 21.25 25.05
CA GLU A 140 5.84 19.91 24.61
C GLU A 140 6.48 19.90 23.21
N PHE A 141 7.37 18.93 22.99
CA PHE A 141 7.95 18.68 21.67
C PHE A 141 7.09 17.67 20.91
N VAL A 142 6.61 18.08 19.74
CA VAL A 142 5.88 17.22 18.79
C VAL A 142 6.76 16.83 17.62
N LYS A 143 6.43 15.73 16.96
CA LYS A 143 7.07 15.31 15.72
C LYS A 143 6.64 16.24 14.59
N ASP A 144 7.59 16.84 13.87
CA ASP A 144 7.28 17.55 12.65
C ASP A 144 7.17 16.56 11.48
N ARG A 145 5.94 16.29 11.05
CA ARG A 145 5.66 15.35 9.96
C ARG A 145 5.86 15.95 8.56
N ASN A 146 6.08 17.25 8.46
CA ASN A 146 6.45 17.88 7.19
C ASN A 146 7.88 17.56 6.78
N VAL A 147 8.71 17.14 7.76
CA VAL A 147 10.15 16.89 7.58
C VAL A 147 10.53 15.49 8.05
N VAL A 148 11.36 14.81 7.27
CA VAL A 148 12.01 13.54 7.65
C VAL A 148 13.51 13.70 7.54
N ILE A 149 14.22 13.43 8.62
CA ILE A 149 15.68 13.26 8.62
C ILE A 149 15.93 11.86 8.11
N TYR A 150 16.35 11.75 6.84
CA TYR A 150 16.61 10.48 6.16
C TYR A 150 17.86 9.81 6.74
N ASN A 151 18.96 10.57 6.79
CA ASN A 151 20.21 10.21 7.45
C ASN A 151 20.97 11.48 7.89
N ASP A 152 22.24 11.38 8.24
CA ASP A 152 23.03 12.52 8.71
C ASP A 152 23.35 13.55 7.63
N LYS A 153 23.25 13.18 6.34
CA LYS A 153 23.55 14.05 5.20
C LYS A 153 22.31 14.53 4.45
N ILE A 154 21.19 13.82 4.55
CA ILE A 154 19.98 14.06 3.76
C ILE A 154 18.80 14.34 4.67
N THR A 155 18.13 15.46 4.42
CA THR A 155 16.86 15.83 5.03
C THR A 155 15.83 16.03 3.93
N ILE A 156 14.64 15.46 4.13
CA ILE A 156 13.50 15.52 3.22
C ILE A 156 12.49 16.48 3.83
N SER A 157 11.99 17.46 3.06
CA SER A 157 10.97 18.40 3.53
C SER A 157 9.88 18.62 2.48
N GLY A 158 8.76 19.24 2.89
CA GLY A 158 7.61 19.48 2.03
C GLY A 158 6.68 18.27 1.91
N ILE A 159 6.67 17.37 2.90
CA ILE A 159 5.76 16.21 2.92
C ILE A 159 4.35 16.71 3.23
N PRO A 160 3.36 16.54 2.32
CA PRO A 160 2.00 16.99 2.56
C PRO A 160 1.36 16.27 3.74
N GLU A 161 0.62 16.99 4.57
CA GLU A 161 -0.08 16.39 5.72
C GLU A 161 -1.01 15.25 5.30
N ILE A 162 -1.72 15.41 4.18
CA ILE A 162 -2.63 14.40 3.64
C ILE A 162 -1.95 13.06 3.33
N ALA A 163 -0.65 13.06 3.03
CA ALA A 163 0.09 11.81 2.78
C ALA A 163 0.13 10.88 4.01
N TRP A 164 -0.01 11.43 5.21
CA TRP A 164 -0.05 10.67 6.46
C TRP A 164 -1.43 10.10 6.78
N SER A 165 -2.46 10.54 6.05
CA SER A 165 -3.84 10.06 6.23
C SER A 165 -4.11 8.74 5.53
N TYR A 166 -3.24 8.31 4.60
CA TYR A 166 -3.35 6.98 4.00
C TYR A 166 -2.83 5.92 4.99
N VAL A 167 -3.77 5.24 5.63
CA VAL A 167 -3.51 4.26 6.70
C VAL A 167 -3.71 2.84 6.19
N VAL A 168 -2.71 2.00 6.39
CA VAL A 168 -2.71 0.56 6.09
C VAL A 168 -2.42 -0.20 7.37
N ASN A 169 -3.32 -1.09 7.77
CA ASN A 169 -3.19 -1.87 9.00
C ASN A 169 -2.88 -1.02 10.24
N GLY A 170 -3.62 0.09 10.41
CA GLY A 170 -3.53 0.95 11.60
C GLY A 170 -2.33 1.89 11.64
N LYS A 171 -1.52 1.98 10.57
CA LYS A 171 -0.34 2.84 10.49
C LYS A 171 -0.28 3.53 9.13
N ALA A 172 0.18 4.78 9.07
CA ALA A 172 0.38 5.45 7.80
C ALA A 172 1.35 4.69 6.89
N ALA A 173 1.08 4.66 5.58
CA ALA A 173 1.95 3.99 4.61
C ALA A 173 3.40 4.50 4.69
N LEU A 174 3.60 5.79 4.90
CA LEU A 174 4.91 6.40 5.09
C LEU A 174 5.61 5.91 6.38
N ASP A 175 4.87 5.73 7.48
CA ASP A 175 5.44 5.15 8.71
C ASP A 175 5.90 3.70 8.47
N TRP A 176 5.17 2.93 7.62
CA TRP A 176 5.61 1.59 7.21
C TRP A 176 6.91 1.62 6.43
N VAL A 177 7.05 2.50 5.45
CA VAL A 177 8.28 2.65 4.66
C VAL A 177 9.46 3.01 5.56
N MET A 178 9.30 4.02 6.43
CA MET A 178 10.34 4.42 7.38
C MET A 178 10.77 3.27 8.30
N GLU A 179 9.82 2.46 8.72
CA GLU A 179 10.08 1.32 9.59
C GLU A 179 10.77 0.17 8.84
N ARG A 180 10.33 -0.15 7.62
CA ARG A 180 10.86 -1.27 6.83
C ARG A 180 12.24 -0.99 6.25
N GLN A 181 12.56 0.28 6.02
CA GLN A 181 13.89 0.70 5.57
C GLN A 181 14.89 0.90 6.72
N ALA A 182 14.49 0.74 7.98
CA ALA A 182 15.43 0.78 9.09
C ALA A 182 16.26 -0.50 9.13
N VAL A 183 17.58 -0.36 9.27
CA VAL A 183 18.48 -1.50 9.52
C VAL A 183 18.14 -2.11 10.87
N ARG A 184 17.89 -3.40 10.89
CA ARG A 184 17.50 -4.15 12.10
C ARG A 184 18.18 -5.50 12.15
N VAL A 185 18.64 -5.87 13.34
CA VAL A 185 19.12 -7.22 13.63
C VAL A 185 18.05 -7.93 14.43
N ASP A 186 17.58 -9.07 13.92
CA ASP A 186 16.72 -9.96 14.70
C ASP A 186 17.53 -10.59 15.83
N LYS A 187 17.09 -10.40 17.06
CA LYS A 187 17.85 -10.80 18.25
C LYS A 187 17.92 -12.32 18.45
N VAL A 188 16.99 -13.06 17.86
CA VAL A 188 16.90 -14.51 18.03
C VAL A 188 17.71 -15.23 16.95
N SER A 189 17.48 -14.85 15.70
CA SER A 189 18.13 -15.48 14.54
C SER A 189 19.47 -14.85 14.16
N GLY A 190 19.76 -13.63 14.63
CA GLY A 190 20.92 -12.84 14.21
C GLY A 190 20.82 -12.29 12.77
N ILE A 191 19.69 -12.50 12.10
CA ILE A 191 19.49 -12.04 10.72
C ILE A 191 19.46 -10.50 10.69
N VAL A 192 20.28 -9.93 9.83
CA VAL A 192 20.29 -8.50 9.55
C VAL A 192 19.29 -8.21 8.43
N ASN A 193 18.31 -7.35 8.69
CA ASN A 193 17.42 -6.80 7.68
C ASN A 193 17.93 -5.42 7.29
N ASP A 194 18.47 -5.29 6.07
CA ASP A 194 19.05 -4.07 5.54
C ASP A 194 18.50 -3.77 4.14
N ALA A 195 17.68 -2.73 4.04
CA ALA A 195 17.11 -2.32 2.76
C ALA A 195 18.16 -1.74 1.79
N ASN A 196 19.32 -1.32 2.29
CA ASN A 196 20.39 -0.77 1.46
C ASN A 196 21.11 -1.89 0.68
N ASP A 197 21.22 -3.09 1.25
CA ASP A 197 21.78 -4.26 0.55
C ASP A 197 20.88 -4.63 -0.62
N TRP A 198 19.56 -4.70 -0.41
CA TRP A 198 18.58 -4.90 -1.49
C TRP A 198 18.70 -3.82 -2.57
N ALA A 199 18.80 -2.54 -2.18
CA ALA A 199 18.92 -1.42 -3.08
C ALA A 199 20.16 -1.52 -3.97
N SER A 200 21.31 -1.92 -3.40
CA SER A 200 22.58 -2.00 -4.10
C SER A 200 22.72 -3.29 -4.92
N GLU A 201 22.41 -4.44 -4.33
CA GLU A 201 22.67 -5.76 -4.91
C GLU A 201 21.58 -6.19 -5.90
N THR A 202 20.31 -5.92 -5.57
CA THR A 202 19.17 -6.37 -6.38
C THR A 202 18.68 -5.31 -7.33
N MET A 203 18.51 -4.07 -6.84
CA MET A 203 18.00 -2.98 -7.66
C MET A 203 19.11 -2.23 -8.43
N GLY A 204 20.39 -2.44 -8.07
CA GLY A 204 21.52 -1.70 -8.66
C GLY A 204 21.40 -0.18 -8.49
N ASN A 205 20.66 0.28 -7.48
CA ASN A 205 20.35 1.68 -7.26
C ASN A 205 20.44 2.05 -5.77
N PRO A 206 21.56 2.56 -5.28
CA PRO A 206 21.71 2.98 -3.88
C PRO A 206 20.72 4.04 -3.42
N LYS A 207 20.11 4.80 -4.36
CA LYS A 207 19.09 5.82 -4.09
C LYS A 207 17.68 5.25 -3.91
N TYR A 208 17.51 3.95 -4.20
CA TYR A 208 16.20 3.29 -4.18
C TYR A 208 15.40 3.53 -2.89
N PRO A 209 15.95 3.45 -1.66
CA PRO A 209 15.18 3.73 -0.44
C PRO A 209 14.60 5.15 -0.39
N LEU A 210 15.39 6.15 -0.80
CA LEU A 210 14.94 7.55 -0.89
C LEU A 210 13.86 7.72 -1.95
N GLU A 211 14.07 7.14 -3.14
CA GLU A 211 13.11 7.21 -4.25
C GLU A 211 11.81 6.49 -3.93
N LEU A 212 11.87 5.33 -3.25
CA LEU A 212 10.69 4.62 -2.78
C LEU A 212 9.88 5.45 -1.80
N PHE A 213 10.54 6.14 -0.85
CA PHE A 213 9.86 7.05 0.06
C PHE A 213 9.10 8.13 -0.71
N GLN A 214 9.75 8.78 -1.70
CA GLN A 214 9.09 9.79 -2.54
C GLN A 214 7.90 9.22 -3.32
N ARG A 215 8.00 8.00 -3.88
CA ARG A 215 6.91 7.33 -4.58
C ARG A 215 5.73 7.00 -3.66
N VAL A 216 6.02 6.55 -2.43
CA VAL A 216 4.95 6.26 -1.47
C VAL A 216 4.26 7.54 -0.99
N VAL A 217 4.94 8.70 -0.98
CA VAL A 217 4.26 10.00 -0.80
C VAL A 217 3.27 10.25 -1.95
N THR A 218 3.65 10.04 -3.20
CA THR A 218 2.74 10.14 -4.35
C THR A 218 1.55 9.21 -4.20
N VAL A 219 1.81 7.92 -3.93
CA VAL A 219 0.75 6.91 -3.72
C VAL A 219 -0.22 7.34 -2.62
N SER A 220 0.32 7.82 -1.49
CA SER A 220 -0.51 8.26 -0.37
C SER A 220 -1.39 9.45 -0.72
N VAL A 221 -0.83 10.47 -1.37
CA VAL A 221 -1.56 11.67 -1.79
C VAL A 221 -2.64 11.32 -2.81
N GLU A 222 -2.29 10.57 -3.85
CA GLU A 222 -3.24 10.19 -4.92
C GLU A 222 -4.34 9.26 -4.39
N THR A 223 -4.01 8.30 -3.51
CA THR A 223 -5.00 7.48 -2.83
C THR A 223 -6.02 8.35 -2.09
N MET A 224 -5.55 9.32 -1.30
CA MET A 224 -6.45 10.18 -0.53
C MET A 224 -7.28 11.09 -1.42
N LYS A 225 -6.77 11.55 -2.57
CA LYS A 225 -7.56 12.30 -3.57
C LYS A 225 -8.68 11.45 -4.16
N ILE A 226 -8.38 10.21 -4.55
CA ILE A 226 -9.38 9.28 -5.09
C ILE A 226 -10.45 9.00 -4.03
N VAL A 227 -10.04 8.72 -2.79
CA VAL A 227 -10.97 8.45 -1.67
C VAL A 227 -11.87 9.65 -1.37
N ALA A 228 -11.31 10.86 -1.39
CA ALA A 228 -12.09 12.09 -1.17
C ALA A 228 -13.10 12.41 -2.29
N ALA A 229 -12.88 11.87 -3.49
CA ALA A 229 -13.78 12.04 -4.63
C ALA A 229 -14.88 10.96 -4.71
N LEU A 230 -14.88 9.97 -3.81
CA LEU A 230 -15.93 8.95 -3.77
C LEU A 230 -17.27 9.57 -3.39
N PRO A 231 -18.39 9.10 -3.98
CA PRO A 231 -19.73 9.56 -3.58
C PRO A 231 -20.06 9.08 -2.17
N ALA A 232 -21.03 9.76 -1.55
CA ALA A 232 -21.63 9.29 -0.30
C ALA A 232 -22.21 7.88 -0.48
N LEU A 233 -22.14 7.06 0.57
CA LEU A 233 -22.60 5.67 0.52
C LEU A 233 -24.12 5.61 0.62
N ASP A 234 -24.82 5.70 -0.51
CA ASP A 234 -26.26 5.44 -0.60
C ASP A 234 -26.52 3.99 -1.02
N ILE A 235 -26.97 3.19 -0.06
CA ILE A 235 -27.18 1.74 -0.21
C ILE A 235 -28.60 1.47 -0.70
N ARG A 236 -28.72 0.53 -1.64
CA ARG A 236 -30.00 -0.02 -2.07
C ARG A 236 -30.59 -0.90 -0.96
N ASP A 237 -31.84 -0.65 -0.62
CA ASP A 237 -32.58 -1.54 0.28
C ASP A 237 -32.95 -2.81 -0.51
N ASP A 238 -32.26 -3.88 -0.22
CA ASP A 238 -32.60 -5.22 -0.68
C ASP A 238 -33.65 -5.75 0.31
N GLY A 239 -34.96 -5.58 0.00
CA GLY A 239 -36.09 -6.00 0.81
C GLY A 239 -36.09 -7.50 1.12
#